data_0e52c023595ce9cd0683d328719ff4d6
#
_entry.id   0e52c023595ce9cd0683d328719ff4d6
#
_cell.length_a   1.000
_cell.length_b   1.000
_cell.length_c   1.000
_cell.angle_alpha   90.00
_cell.angle_beta   90.00
_cell.angle_gamma   90.00
#
_symmetry.space_group_name_H-M   'P 1'
#
loop_
_entity.id
_entity.type
_entity.pdbx_description
1 polymer ?
#
loop_
_entity_poly.entity_id
_entity_poly.type
_entity_poly.pdbx_seq_one_letter_code
_entity_poly.pdbx_strand_id
1 'polypeptide(L)'
;MVGIDLLRDPETGCPWDKEQTFRTIAPYTIEGAYEVADAIEEGDMAAPKEELGDLLFQVVFYAEMGREGGHFDFQSIAEAIADKMTRRRPHVFEDMSYDTAEDRRDAWEEQKSAERRAKSHRKSSKGGKGRKDSKGGKDGDGRNSGILDDVPSALPALLRAEKL
;
A
#
# COMPACT_ATOMS: atom_id res chain seq x y z
N MET A 1 -10.93 -11.17 -16.52
CA MET A 1 -9.96 -10.20 -16.03
C MET A 1 -9.45 -9.44 -17.23
N VAL A 2 -9.36 -8.14 -17.20
CA VAL A 2 -8.93 -7.33 -18.35
C VAL A 2 -7.52 -7.78 -18.73
N GLY A 3 -7.29 -8.07 -20.02
CA GLY A 3 -6.05 -8.63 -20.55
C GLY A 3 -4.82 -7.72 -20.44
N ILE A 4 -4.43 -7.36 -19.23
CA ILE A 4 -3.19 -6.62 -18.97
C ILE A 4 -1.96 -7.47 -19.33
N ASP A 5 -2.08 -8.77 -19.16
CA ASP A 5 -1.14 -9.75 -19.70
C ASP A 5 -0.92 -9.59 -21.20
N LEU A 6 -1.97 -9.26 -21.96
CA LEU A 6 -1.86 -8.94 -23.39
C LEU A 6 -1.17 -7.60 -23.66
N LEU A 7 -1.41 -6.58 -22.82
CA LEU A 7 -0.76 -5.29 -22.99
C LEU A 7 0.76 -5.37 -22.74
N ARG A 8 1.18 -6.26 -21.86
CA ARG A 8 2.59 -6.46 -21.49
C ARG A 8 3.21 -7.70 -22.14
N ASP A 9 2.50 -8.35 -23.05
CA ASP A 9 3.05 -9.51 -23.78
C ASP A 9 4.37 -9.16 -24.47
N PRO A 10 5.45 -9.95 -24.29
CA PRO A 10 6.76 -9.64 -24.82
C PRO A 10 6.81 -9.45 -26.34
N GLU A 11 6.00 -10.21 -27.08
CA GLU A 11 6.01 -10.23 -28.55
C GLU A 11 4.99 -9.25 -29.15
N THR A 12 3.76 -9.27 -28.63
CA THR A 12 2.61 -8.57 -29.23
C THR A 12 2.07 -7.40 -28.42
N GLY A 13 2.56 -7.21 -27.19
CA GLY A 13 2.07 -6.17 -26.29
C GLY A 13 2.49 -4.76 -26.69
N CYS A 14 1.83 -3.78 -26.08
CA CYS A 14 2.09 -2.36 -26.29
C CYS A 14 3.53 -1.99 -25.89
N PRO A 15 4.31 -1.37 -26.76
CA PRO A 15 5.70 -0.98 -26.44
C PRO A 15 5.80 -0.10 -25.18
N TRP A 16 4.88 0.85 -25.00
CA TRP A 16 4.87 1.73 -23.84
C TRP A 16 4.59 0.95 -22.55
N ASP A 17 3.58 0.06 -22.54
CA ASP A 17 3.22 -0.72 -21.37
C ASP A 17 4.35 -1.67 -20.94
N LYS A 18 5.07 -2.24 -21.91
CA LYS A 18 6.22 -3.14 -21.66
C LYS A 18 7.38 -2.44 -20.96
N GLU A 19 7.60 -1.16 -21.24
CA GLU A 19 8.69 -0.38 -20.67
C GLU A 19 8.39 0.11 -19.23
N GLN A 20 7.13 0.02 -18.79
CA GLN A 20 6.76 0.51 -17.46
C GLN A 20 7.32 -0.34 -16.34
N THR A 21 7.66 0.34 -15.25
CA THR A 21 8.15 -0.22 -13.99
C THR A 21 7.28 0.26 -12.82
N PHE A 22 7.37 -0.37 -11.66
CA PHE A 22 6.71 0.12 -10.44
C PHE A 22 6.97 1.61 -10.17
N ARG A 23 8.18 2.08 -10.48
CA ARG A 23 8.57 3.47 -10.25
C ARG A 23 7.94 4.44 -11.26
N THR A 24 7.84 4.05 -12.52
CA THR A 24 7.27 4.92 -13.57
C THR A 24 5.75 5.03 -13.46
N ILE A 25 5.08 4.00 -12.93
CA ILE A 25 3.63 4.00 -12.71
C ILE A 25 3.21 4.69 -11.40
N ALA A 26 4.08 4.77 -10.38
CA ALA A 26 3.73 5.35 -9.09
C ALA A 26 3.16 6.79 -9.15
N PRO A 27 3.64 7.72 -10.00
CA PRO A 27 3.02 9.04 -10.15
C PRO A 27 1.56 8.99 -10.60
N TYR A 28 1.24 8.14 -11.59
CA TYR A 28 -0.14 7.97 -12.09
C TYR A 28 -1.09 7.42 -11.03
N THR A 29 -0.61 6.57 -10.13
CA THR A 29 -1.42 6.09 -9.00
C THR A 29 -1.79 7.22 -8.03
N ILE A 30 -0.89 8.18 -7.82
CA ILE A 30 -1.15 9.35 -6.98
C ILE A 30 -2.15 10.28 -7.68
N GLU A 31 -1.96 10.55 -8.97
CA GLU A 31 -2.84 11.33 -9.82
C GLU A 31 -4.26 10.75 -9.80
N GLY A 32 -4.45 9.48 -10.14
CA GLY A 32 -5.76 8.83 -10.13
C GLY A 32 -6.43 8.81 -8.75
N ALA A 33 -5.68 8.78 -7.65
CA ALA A 33 -6.25 8.93 -6.32
C ALA A 33 -6.81 10.35 -6.07
N TYR A 34 -6.21 11.40 -6.65
CA TYR A 34 -6.73 12.76 -6.60
C TYR A 34 -7.94 12.93 -7.52
N GLU A 35 -7.91 12.37 -8.72
CA GLU A 35 -9.02 12.40 -9.67
C GLU A 35 -10.28 11.77 -9.07
N VAL A 36 -10.14 10.63 -8.37
CA VAL A 36 -11.22 10.03 -7.58
C VAL A 36 -11.75 11.01 -6.52
N ALA A 37 -10.86 11.72 -5.81
CA ALA A 37 -11.29 12.65 -4.77
C ALA A 37 -12.03 13.86 -5.36
N ASP A 38 -11.52 14.43 -6.45
CA ASP A 38 -12.13 15.55 -7.16
C ASP A 38 -13.51 15.16 -7.72
N ALA A 39 -13.61 13.98 -8.36
CA ALA A 39 -14.87 13.47 -8.88
C ALA A 39 -15.94 13.28 -7.78
N ILE A 40 -15.54 12.89 -6.57
CA ILE A 40 -16.44 12.77 -5.42
C ILE A 40 -16.94 14.17 -4.99
N GLU A 41 -16.08 15.19 -4.99
CA GLU A 41 -16.43 16.55 -4.60
C GLU A 41 -17.38 17.22 -5.61
N GLU A 42 -17.29 16.89 -6.89
CA GLU A 42 -18.20 17.38 -7.94
C GLU A 42 -19.65 16.89 -7.75
N GLY A 43 -19.83 15.77 -7.06
CA GLY A 43 -21.17 15.26 -6.68
C GLY A 43 -21.91 14.53 -7.80
N ASP A 44 -21.31 14.33 -8.96
CA ASP A 44 -21.85 13.48 -10.03
C ASP A 44 -21.33 12.03 -9.83
N MET A 45 -22.23 11.11 -9.48
CA MET A 45 -21.86 9.72 -9.21
C MET A 45 -21.42 8.91 -10.43
N ALA A 46 -21.47 9.47 -11.63
CA ALA A 46 -20.93 8.85 -12.84
C ALA A 46 -19.40 8.99 -12.90
N ALA A 47 -18.87 10.18 -12.61
CA ALA A 47 -17.44 10.46 -12.66
C ALA A 47 -16.62 9.58 -11.69
N PRO A 48 -16.95 9.43 -10.40
CA PRO A 48 -16.18 8.56 -9.50
C PRO A 48 -16.10 7.09 -9.94
N LYS A 49 -17.07 6.59 -10.71
CA LYS A 49 -17.04 5.24 -11.25
C LYS A 49 -15.92 5.07 -12.29
N GLU A 50 -15.73 6.07 -13.15
CA GLU A 50 -14.69 6.06 -14.18
C GLU A 50 -13.32 6.16 -13.52
N GLU A 51 -13.12 7.13 -12.62
CA GLU A 51 -11.86 7.34 -11.91
C GLU A 51 -11.45 6.15 -11.01
N LEU A 52 -12.43 5.52 -10.35
CA LEU A 52 -12.20 4.26 -9.62
C LEU A 52 -11.80 3.11 -10.56
N GLY A 53 -12.31 3.09 -11.78
CA GLY A 53 -11.90 2.15 -12.82
C GLY A 53 -10.44 2.33 -13.19
N ASP A 54 -9.98 3.57 -13.39
CA ASP A 54 -8.61 3.90 -13.73
C ASP A 54 -7.66 3.61 -12.56
N LEU A 55 -8.06 3.94 -11.33
CA LEU A 55 -7.28 3.55 -10.15
C LEU A 55 -7.19 2.03 -9.98
N LEU A 56 -8.27 1.29 -10.24
CA LEU A 56 -8.26 -0.17 -10.25
C LEU A 56 -7.35 -0.72 -11.35
N PHE A 57 -7.34 -0.10 -12.54
CA PHE A 57 -6.41 -0.45 -13.60
C PHE A 57 -4.96 -0.38 -13.13
N GLN A 58 -4.56 0.66 -12.39
CA GLN A 58 -3.23 0.76 -11.81
C GLN A 58 -2.91 -0.43 -10.89
N VAL A 59 -3.89 -0.85 -10.06
CA VAL A 59 -3.69 -2.01 -9.16
C VAL A 59 -3.46 -3.29 -9.95
N VAL A 60 -4.24 -3.53 -11.01
CA VAL A 60 -4.10 -4.72 -11.86
C VAL A 60 -2.79 -4.67 -12.66
N PHE A 61 -2.36 -3.48 -13.08
CA PHE A 61 -1.08 -3.29 -13.77
C PHE A 61 0.11 -3.64 -12.86
N TYR A 62 0.09 -3.18 -11.60
CA TYR A 62 1.09 -3.58 -10.61
C TYR A 62 1.08 -5.07 -10.33
N ALA A 63 -0.10 -5.69 -10.29
CA ALA A 63 -0.24 -7.12 -10.07
C ALA A 63 0.42 -7.93 -11.18
N GLU A 64 0.29 -7.49 -12.43
CA GLU A 64 0.93 -8.12 -13.59
C GLU A 64 2.46 -7.98 -13.52
N MET A 65 2.98 -6.77 -13.26
CA MET A 65 4.41 -6.58 -13.05
C MET A 65 4.95 -7.41 -11.88
N GLY A 66 4.15 -7.57 -10.82
CA GLY A 66 4.48 -8.41 -9.67
C GLY A 66 4.58 -9.89 -10.06
N ARG A 67 3.64 -10.37 -10.89
CA ARG A 67 3.60 -11.72 -11.43
C ARG A 67 4.79 -12.01 -12.35
N GLU A 68 5.12 -11.09 -13.27
CA GLU A 68 6.30 -11.18 -14.14
C GLU A 68 7.60 -11.29 -13.32
N GLY A 69 7.69 -10.53 -12.24
CA GLY A 69 8.83 -10.55 -11.32
C GLY A 69 8.84 -11.72 -10.32
N GLY A 70 7.80 -12.58 -10.31
CA GLY A 70 7.69 -13.68 -9.35
C GLY A 70 7.52 -13.24 -7.90
N HIS A 71 6.95 -12.06 -7.64
CA HIS A 71 6.82 -11.47 -6.31
C HIS A 71 5.42 -11.64 -5.70
N PHE A 72 4.39 -11.31 -6.45
CA PHE A 72 2.97 -11.39 -6.09
C PHE A 72 2.12 -11.24 -7.35
N ASP A 73 0.83 -11.50 -7.23
CA ASP A 73 -0.18 -11.35 -8.26
C ASP A 73 -1.44 -10.65 -7.71
N PHE A 74 -2.46 -10.51 -8.53
CA PHE A 74 -3.72 -9.89 -8.13
C PHE A 74 -4.42 -10.68 -7.00
N GLN A 75 -4.36 -12.01 -7.04
CA GLN A 75 -4.95 -12.85 -6.00
C GLN A 75 -4.29 -12.58 -4.65
N SER A 76 -2.96 -12.53 -4.61
CA SER A 76 -2.19 -12.23 -3.40
C SER A 76 -2.52 -10.83 -2.82
N ILE A 77 -2.78 -9.84 -3.68
CA ILE A 77 -3.20 -8.50 -3.25
C ILE A 77 -4.60 -8.57 -2.63
N ALA A 78 -5.54 -9.27 -3.27
CA ALA A 78 -6.90 -9.42 -2.79
C ALA A 78 -6.95 -10.19 -1.46
N GLU A 79 -6.20 -11.26 -1.33
CA GLU A 79 -6.06 -12.02 -0.08
C GLU A 79 -5.48 -11.16 1.05
N ALA A 80 -4.43 -10.39 0.76
CA ALA A 80 -3.81 -9.52 1.75
C ALA A 80 -4.77 -8.45 2.31
N ILE A 81 -5.65 -7.88 1.49
CA ILE A 81 -6.66 -6.93 1.97
C ILE A 81 -7.82 -7.63 2.69
N ALA A 82 -8.27 -8.80 2.23
CA ALA A 82 -9.31 -9.59 2.88
C ALA A 82 -8.87 -9.99 4.30
N ASP A 83 -7.69 -10.59 4.45
CA ASP A 83 -7.10 -10.97 5.73
C ASP A 83 -6.97 -9.77 6.69
N LYS A 84 -6.54 -8.64 6.15
CA LYS A 84 -6.41 -7.41 6.92
C LYS A 84 -7.77 -6.91 7.43
N MET A 85 -8.82 -6.97 6.59
CA MET A 85 -10.15 -6.53 6.98
C MET A 85 -10.78 -7.46 8.02
N THR A 86 -10.65 -8.77 7.84
CA THR A 86 -11.08 -9.78 8.82
C THR A 86 -10.42 -9.53 10.17
N ARG A 87 -9.11 -9.48 10.20
CA ARG A 87 -8.34 -9.26 11.44
C ARG A 87 -8.66 -7.92 12.13
N ARG A 88 -8.94 -6.85 11.37
CA ARG A 88 -9.24 -5.53 11.93
C ARG A 88 -10.69 -5.31 12.33
N ARG A 89 -11.58 -6.23 11.96
CA ARG A 89 -13.02 -6.16 12.26
C ARG A 89 -13.56 -7.50 12.77
N PRO A 90 -13.00 -8.03 13.88
CA PRO A 90 -13.43 -9.32 14.40
C PRO A 90 -14.90 -9.32 14.84
N HIS A 91 -15.45 -8.16 15.18
CA HIS A 91 -16.88 -7.99 15.48
C HIS A 91 -17.82 -8.14 14.28
N VAL A 92 -17.28 -8.20 13.07
CA VAL A 92 -18.06 -8.41 11.82
C VAL A 92 -17.85 -9.82 11.28
N PHE A 93 -16.64 -10.35 11.42
CA PHE A 93 -16.23 -11.60 10.77
C PHE A 93 -16.03 -12.76 11.74
N GLU A 94 -15.97 -12.46 13.04
CA GLU A 94 -15.84 -13.42 14.14
C GLU A 94 -16.90 -13.13 15.20
N ASP A 95 -17.16 -14.06 16.12
CA ASP A 95 -18.15 -13.91 17.18
C ASP A 95 -17.65 -13.02 18.34
N MET A 96 -17.03 -11.88 18.01
CA MET A 96 -16.56 -10.91 18.98
C MET A 96 -17.52 -9.71 19.04
N SER A 97 -17.85 -9.25 20.25
CA SER A 97 -18.63 -8.04 20.48
C SER A 97 -17.85 -7.01 21.28
N TYR A 98 -18.17 -5.75 21.10
CA TYR A 98 -17.65 -4.64 21.89
C TYR A 98 -18.83 -3.96 22.59
N ASP A 99 -18.66 -3.62 23.86
CA ASP A 99 -19.74 -3.00 24.65
C ASP A 99 -19.97 -1.55 24.23
N THR A 100 -18.93 -0.85 23.78
CA THR A 100 -19.01 0.54 23.37
C THR A 100 -18.32 0.80 22.01
N ALA A 101 -18.63 1.94 21.38
CA ALA A 101 -17.93 2.42 20.20
C ALA A 101 -16.46 2.79 20.51
N GLU A 102 -16.17 3.16 21.75
CA GLU A 102 -14.84 3.50 22.23
C GLU A 102 -13.96 2.25 22.33
N ASP A 103 -14.44 1.18 22.95
CA ASP A 103 -13.74 -0.11 23.02
C ASP A 103 -13.38 -0.63 21.63
N ARG A 104 -14.30 -0.48 20.67
CA ARG A 104 -14.07 -0.87 19.29
C ARG A 104 -12.95 -0.04 18.63
N ARG A 105 -12.92 1.26 18.89
CA ARG A 105 -11.88 2.16 18.35
C ARG A 105 -10.53 1.85 18.96
N ASP A 106 -10.46 1.62 20.25
CA ASP A 106 -9.24 1.29 20.98
C ASP A 106 -8.65 -0.05 20.51
N ALA A 107 -9.47 -1.08 20.36
CA ALA A 107 -9.06 -2.36 19.80
C ALA A 107 -8.51 -2.22 18.36
N TRP A 108 -9.13 -1.36 17.55
CA TRP A 108 -8.65 -1.11 16.17
C TRP A 108 -7.31 -0.38 16.14
N GLU A 109 -7.09 0.60 17.02
CA GLU A 109 -5.80 1.31 17.14
C GLU A 109 -4.70 0.38 17.69
N GLU A 110 -5.03 -0.48 18.64
CA GLU A 110 -4.10 -1.48 19.17
C GLU A 110 -3.65 -2.46 18.06
N GLN A 111 -4.57 -2.97 17.25
CA GLN A 111 -4.25 -3.83 16.11
C GLN A 111 -3.38 -3.12 15.07
N LYS A 112 -3.69 -1.86 14.73
CA LYS A 112 -2.83 -1.06 13.86
C LYS A 112 -1.42 -0.90 14.41
N SER A 113 -1.32 -0.66 15.71
CA SER A 113 -0.03 -0.52 16.40
C SER A 113 0.77 -1.82 16.36
N ALA A 114 0.14 -2.96 16.61
CA ALA A 114 0.76 -4.29 16.53
C ALA A 114 1.26 -4.59 15.11
N GLU A 115 0.46 -4.28 14.07
CA GLU A 115 0.88 -4.44 12.66
C GLU A 115 2.08 -3.56 12.30
N ARG A 116 2.13 -2.34 12.81
CA ARG A 116 3.28 -1.43 12.60
C ARG A 116 4.55 -2.03 13.21
N ARG A 117 4.47 -2.50 14.47
CA ARG A 117 5.60 -3.16 15.15
C ARG A 117 6.10 -4.38 14.38
N ALA A 118 5.18 -5.24 13.89
CA ALA A 118 5.54 -6.41 13.11
C ALA A 118 6.23 -6.06 11.78
N LYS A 119 5.79 -4.98 11.11
CA LYS A 119 6.43 -4.48 9.88
C LYS A 119 7.83 -3.91 10.13
N SER A 120 8.05 -3.19 11.23
CA SER A 120 9.37 -2.64 11.58
C SER A 120 10.37 -3.76 11.87
N HIS A 121 9.97 -4.80 12.59
CA HIS A 121 10.81 -5.99 12.82
C HIS A 121 11.20 -6.72 11.52
N ARG A 122 10.29 -6.83 10.55
CA ARG A 122 10.60 -7.42 9.23
C ARG A 122 11.58 -6.57 8.41
N LYS A 123 11.54 -5.24 8.53
CA LYS A 123 12.50 -4.35 7.86
C LYS A 123 13.91 -4.47 8.47
N SER A 124 14.02 -4.56 9.80
CA SER A 124 15.31 -4.71 10.47
C SER A 124 15.98 -6.06 10.20
N SER A 125 15.21 -7.14 10.07
CA SER A 125 15.77 -8.49 9.78
C SER A 125 16.23 -8.64 8.32
N LYS A 126 15.68 -7.89 7.35
CA LYS A 126 16.13 -7.90 5.95
C LYS A 126 17.36 -7.02 5.69
N GLY A 127 17.67 -6.06 6.56
CA GLY A 127 18.84 -5.17 6.44
C GLY A 127 20.18 -5.79 6.85
N GLY A 128 20.18 -7.01 7.38
CA GLY A 128 21.37 -7.67 7.96
C GLY A 128 22.25 -8.51 7.01
N LYS A 129 21.95 -8.58 5.71
CA LYS A 129 22.79 -9.34 4.74
C LYS A 129 23.39 -8.40 3.69
N GLY A 130 24.51 -7.76 4.03
CA GLY A 130 25.34 -7.13 3.02
C GLY A 130 26.00 -5.84 3.48
N ARG A 131 26.96 -5.93 4.42
CA ARG A 131 28.13 -5.04 4.46
C ARG A 131 29.12 -5.59 5.50
N LYS A 132 30.04 -6.41 5.09
CA LYS A 132 31.34 -6.54 5.73
C LYS A 132 32.28 -5.54 5.05
N ASP A 133 33.04 -4.87 5.91
CA ASP A 133 34.19 -4.03 5.70
C ASP A 133 33.91 -2.51 5.70
N SER A 134 34.07 -1.92 6.90
CA SER A 134 35.01 -0.84 7.17
C SER A 134 34.97 -0.42 8.65
N LYS A 135 36.14 -0.29 9.19
CA LYS A 135 36.57 0.04 10.55
C LYS A 135 36.08 1.42 11.03
N GLY A 136 35.63 1.50 12.29
CA GLY A 136 35.86 2.66 13.15
C GLY A 136 34.68 3.64 13.29
N GLY A 137 34.12 3.73 14.49
CA GLY A 137 33.21 4.78 14.92
C GLY A 137 32.19 4.25 15.94
N LYS A 138 32.52 4.36 17.23
CA LYS A 138 31.56 4.31 18.33
C LYS A 138 30.67 5.52 18.23
N ASP A 139 29.38 5.35 18.00
CA ASP A 139 28.36 6.19 18.60
C ASP A 139 27.05 5.39 18.52
N GLY A 140 26.42 5.17 19.67
CA GLY A 140 25.19 4.47 19.83
C GLY A 140 24.02 5.31 19.32
N ASP A 141 23.61 5.07 18.08
CA ASP A 141 22.37 5.62 17.54
C ASP A 141 21.23 4.63 17.78
N GLY A 142 20.61 4.74 18.95
CA GLY A 142 19.25 4.27 19.16
C GLY A 142 18.35 5.06 18.23
N ARG A 143 18.09 4.56 17.03
CA ARG A 143 17.11 5.12 16.10
C ARG A 143 15.76 5.14 16.78
N ASN A 144 15.47 6.24 17.45
CA ASN A 144 14.13 6.66 17.75
C ASN A 144 13.37 6.65 16.42
N SER A 145 12.39 5.77 16.22
CA SER A 145 11.51 5.85 15.05
C SER A 145 10.90 7.24 15.08
N GLY A 146 11.22 8.05 14.07
CA GLY A 146 10.72 9.41 13.99
C GLY A 146 9.19 9.38 13.87
N ILE A 147 8.52 10.37 14.42
CA ILE A 147 7.06 10.54 14.35
C ILE A 147 6.54 10.40 12.90
N LEU A 148 7.38 10.69 11.91
CA LEU A 148 7.05 10.64 10.48
C LEU A 148 7.36 9.30 9.79
N ASP A 149 7.97 8.32 10.44
CA ASP A 149 8.41 7.08 9.79
C ASP A 149 7.24 6.24 9.22
N ASP A 150 6.05 6.41 9.80
CA ASP A 150 4.82 5.72 9.38
C ASP A 150 3.99 6.52 8.35
N VAL A 151 4.41 7.74 8.03
CA VAL A 151 3.70 8.61 7.08
C VAL A 151 4.39 8.52 5.71
N PRO A 152 3.70 8.08 4.64
CA PRO A 152 4.29 7.96 3.32
C PRO A 152 4.92 9.27 2.85
N SER A 153 6.17 9.22 2.39
CA SER A 153 6.91 10.40 1.93
C SER A 153 6.31 11.06 0.69
N ALA A 154 5.53 10.29 -0.08
CA ALA A 154 4.84 10.77 -1.28
C ALA A 154 3.57 11.58 -0.98
N LEU A 155 3.05 11.55 0.27
CA LEU A 155 1.90 12.36 0.64
C LEU A 155 2.25 13.85 0.62
N PRO A 156 1.32 14.71 0.14
CA PRO A 156 1.46 16.17 0.27
C PRO A 156 1.70 16.61 1.72
N ALA A 157 2.43 17.71 1.88
CA ALA A 157 2.87 18.17 3.20
C ALA A 157 1.72 18.37 4.20
N LEU A 158 0.59 18.92 3.75
CA LEU A 158 -0.59 19.14 4.61
C LEU A 158 -1.19 17.82 5.09
N LEU A 159 -1.39 16.84 4.19
CA LEU A 159 -1.89 15.52 4.56
C LEU A 159 -0.91 14.73 5.44
N ARG A 160 0.39 15.01 5.33
CA ARG A 160 1.39 14.45 6.25
C ARG A 160 1.28 15.06 7.64
N ALA A 161 0.98 16.36 7.73
CA ALA A 161 0.79 17.06 9.00
C ALA A 161 -0.44 16.57 9.79
N GLU A 162 -1.54 16.25 9.11
CA GLU A 162 -2.74 15.70 9.75
C GLU A 162 -2.55 14.31 10.37
N LYS A 163 -1.48 13.62 10.02
CA LYS A 163 -1.19 12.26 10.52
C LYS A 163 -0.19 12.23 11.69
N LEU A 164 0.21 13.40 12.16
CA LEU A 164 1.04 13.60 13.35
C LEU A 164 0.22 13.73 14.61
#